data_c03365947e6af2c23eee2e17ae81010b
#
_entry.id   c03365947e6af2c23eee2e17ae81010b
#
_cell.length_a   1.000
_cell.length_b   1.000
_cell.length_c   1.000
_cell.angle_alpha   90.00
_cell.angle_beta   90.00
_cell.angle_gamma   90.00
#
_symmetry.space_group_name_H-M   'P 1'
#
loop_
_entity.id
_entity.type
_entity.pdbx_description
1 polymer ?
#
loop_
_entity_poly.entity_id
_entity_poly.type
_entity_poly.pdbx_seq_one_letter_code
_entity_poly.pdbx_strand_id
1 'polypeptide(L)'
;MKINLLPLSGDVSPAVRTLGWEWAIEDACQNYVAQEAVQLTENEAEILLQAADTLYDMLVEAIPDPIPDDFLQRLAIPPNLWAAVRHSWNDERHWHLYGRFDLALTPEGPKLLEFNADTATSLPETAVVQWASLVAAGQSGDDRQANGLFECLEDQFRHWRALNNDRQATLLLAYLPDNAEDEANCAVLAEAARTAGFADTFICPIDDVKVGMAGEDRGVWAETVPGQWQKFDFLFELVPWEILAEEEPELTADFTQLLLSRDVVIANPAYSLLFQSKGLLAHLWEVFPHHPLLLEASLTALPGHHVRKPLFGREGQNVAEIRPDGSAGSEVPGDFAHQPQLYQGWAELPTDGQGRRYQAGVFWAG
;
A
#
# COMPACT_ATOMS: atom_id res chain seq x y z
N MET A 1 -4.71 13.48 -21.25
CA MET A 1 -3.55 12.69 -21.71
C MET A 1 -4.02 11.61 -22.66
N LYS A 2 -3.30 11.34 -23.76
CA LYS A 2 -3.62 10.22 -24.66
C LYS A 2 -2.80 9.00 -24.24
N ILE A 3 -3.45 7.88 -24.00
CA ILE A 3 -2.75 6.63 -23.68
C ILE A 3 -2.11 6.07 -24.96
N ASN A 4 -0.79 5.97 -24.96
CA ASN A 4 -0.03 5.30 -26.02
C ASN A 4 0.41 3.93 -25.51
N LEU A 5 0.15 2.90 -26.30
CA LEU A 5 0.48 1.53 -25.93
C LEU A 5 1.61 1.01 -26.84
N LEU A 6 2.58 0.38 -26.22
CA LEU A 6 3.65 -0.36 -26.88
C LEU A 6 3.32 -1.85 -26.80
N PRO A 7 3.09 -2.54 -27.92
CA PRO A 7 2.95 -3.98 -27.90
C PRO A 7 4.23 -4.66 -27.40
N LEU A 8 4.11 -5.57 -26.44
CA LEU A 8 5.20 -6.39 -25.93
C LEU A 8 5.18 -7.75 -26.62
N SER A 9 6.28 -8.12 -27.25
CA SER A 9 6.46 -9.43 -27.87
C SER A 9 7.52 -10.18 -27.10
N GLY A 10 7.19 -11.27 -26.47
CA GLY A 10 8.13 -12.08 -25.70
C GLY A 10 7.38 -12.94 -24.69
N ASP A 11 8.05 -13.99 -24.24
CA ASP A 11 7.51 -14.86 -23.19
C ASP A 11 8.07 -14.44 -21.83
N VAL A 12 7.22 -13.86 -21.00
CA VAL A 12 7.55 -13.47 -19.63
C VAL A 12 7.41 -14.64 -18.63
N SER A 13 6.82 -15.75 -19.06
CA SER A 13 6.53 -16.90 -18.19
C SER A 13 7.76 -17.46 -17.44
N PRO A 14 8.97 -17.50 -18.03
CA PRO A 14 10.15 -17.95 -17.27
C PRO A 14 10.46 -17.06 -16.06
N ALA A 15 10.32 -15.73 -16.18
CA ALA A 15 10.55 -14.81 -15.08
C ALA A 15 9.48 -14.98 -13.99
N VAL A 16 8.21 -15.04 -14.39
CA VAL A 16 7.08 -15.26 -13.47
C VAL A 16 7.22 -16.59 -12.70
N ARG A 17 7.64 -17.67 -13.36
CA ARG A 17 7.90 -18.97 -12.71
C ARG A 17 9.08 -18.90 -11.72
N THR A 18 10.11 -18.12 -12.03
CA THR A 18 11.26 -17.94 -11.13
C THR A 18 10.85 -17.28 -9.81
N LEU A 19 9.79 -16.47 -9.84
CA LEU A 19 9.20 -15.83 -8.66
C LEU A 19 8.23 -16.76 -7.88
N GLY A 20 7.94 -17.97 -8.38
CA GLY A 20 6.92 -18.84 -7.82
C GLY A 20 5.49 -18.40 -8.14
N TRP A 21 5.29 -17.63 -9.19
CA TRP A 21 4.04 -16.98 -9.56
C TRP A 21 3.30 -17.71 -10.69
N GLU A 22 3.33 -19.04 -10.68
CA GLU A 22 2.69 -19.85 -11.72
C GLU A 22 1.22 -19.47 -11.94
N TRP A 23 0.50 -19.12 -10.88
CA TRP A 23 -0.91 -18.72 -10.95
C TRP A 23 -1.17 -17.54 -11.90
N ALA A 24 -0.25 -16.58 -11.99
CA ALA A 24 -0.40 -15.39 -12.84
C ALA A 24 -0.33 -15.70 -14.35
N ILE A 25 0.10 -16.91 -14.72
CA ILE A 25 0.23 -17.36 -16.11
C ILE A 25 -0.60 -18.62 -16.41
N GLU A 26 -1.44 -19.07 -15.48
CA GLU A 26 -2.39 -20.14 -15.69
C GLU A 26 -3.56 -19.72 -16.58
N ASP A 27 -4.24 -20.69 -17.20
CA ASP A 27 -5.37 -20.43 -18.11
C ASP A 27 -6.52 -19.64 -17.43
N ALA A 28 -6.70 -19.79 -16.13
CA ALA A 28 -7.70 -19.05 -15.35
C ALA A 28 -7.37 -17.55 -15.22
N CYS A 29 -6.09 -17.18 -15.29
CA CYS A 29 -5.59 -15.81 -15.18
C CYS A 29 -5.11 -15.25 -16.53
N GLN A 30 -5.72 -15.69 -17.64
CA GLN A 30 -5.39 -15.20 -18.98
C GLN A 30 -5.44 -13.67 -19.04
N ASN A 31 -4.33 -13.08 -19.50
CA ASN A 31 -4.11 -11.64 -19.59
C ASN A 31 -3.83 -10.92 -18.27
N TYR A 32 -3.55 -11.61 -17.16
CA TYR A 32 -3.09 -10.95 -15.94
C TYR A 32 -1.79 -10.16 -16.23
N VAL A 33 -0.81 -10.80 -16.85
CA VAL A 33 0.37 -10.10 -17.36
C VAL A 33 0.04 -9.49 -18.73
N ALA A 34 -0.03 -8.17 -18.78
CA ALA A 34 -0.38 -7.44 -19.99
C ALA A 34 0.62 -7.68 -21.13
N GLN A 35 0.10 -7.77 -22.36
CA GLN A 35 0.91 -7.86 -23.58
C GLN A 35 1.19 -6.48 -24.22
N GLU A 36 0.92 -5.43 -23.48
CA GLU A 36 1.11 -4.04 -23.90
C GLU A 36 1.63 -3.23 -22.70
N ALA A 37 2.60 -2.35 -22.94
CA ALA A 37 3.06 -1.38 -21.94
C ALA A 37 2.49 0.00 -22.24
N VAL A 38 2.12 0.75 -21.21
CA VAL A 38 1.79 2.18 -21.34
C VAL A 38 3.08 2.95 -21.52
N GLN A 39 3.17 3.74 -22.59
CA GLN A 39 4.30 4.60 -22.86
C GLN A 39 4.08 5.97 -22.22
N LEU A 40 5.03 6.40 -21.40
CA LEU A 40 5.13 7.74 -20.85
C LEU A 40 6.32 8.46 -21.46
N THR A 41 6.22 9.76 -21.60
CA THR A 41 7.40 10.61 -21.80
C THR A 41 8.17 10.75 -20.48
N GLU A 42 9.45 11.08 -20.54
CA GLU A 42 10.26 11.37 -19.34
C GLU A 42 9.59 12.43 -18.45
N ASN A 43 9.10 13.51 -19.04
CA ASN A 43 8.39 14.57 -18.29
C ASN A 43 7.08 14.09 -17.64
N GLU A 44 6.32 13.19 -18.29
CA GLU A 44 5.11 12.61 -17.66
C GLU A 44 5.47 11.71 -16.49
N ALA A 45 6.52 10.92 -16.61
CA ALA A 45 7.01 10.08 -15.51
C ALA A 45 7.50 10.95 -14.33
N GLU A 46 8.30 11.99 -14.63
CA GLU A 46 8.79 12.92 -13.60
C GLU A 46 7.67 13.65 -12.86
N ILE A 47 6.63 14.10 -13.57
CA ILE A 47 5.45 14.72 -12.97
C ILE A 47 4.74 13.75 -11.99
N LEU A 48 4.65 12.47 -12.32
CA LEU A 48 4.03 11.47 -11.46
C LEU A 48 4.85 11.21 -10.19
N LEU A 49 6.18 11.11 -10.32
CA LEU A 49 7.08 10.93 -9.16
C LEU A 49 7.03 12.15 -8.25
N GLN A 50 7.15 13.36 -8.80
CA GLN A 50 7.05 14.61 -8.04
C GLN A 50 5.68 14.77 -7.37
N ALA A 51 4.60 14.29 -8.01
CA ALA A 51 3.28 14.32 -7.40
C ALA A 51 3.20 13.40 -6.18
N ALA A 52 3.81 12.21 -6.21
CA ALA A 52 3.84 11.30 -5.07
C ALA A 52 4.60 11.90 -3.88
N ASP A 53 5.79 12.49 -4.12
CA ASP A 53 6.57 13.15 -3.07
C ASP A 53 5.79 14.32 -2.46
N THR A 54 5.24 15.21 -3.31
CA THR A 54 4.44 16.35 -2.83
C THR A 54 3.22 15.89 -2.02
N LEU A 55 2.54 14.85 -2.47
CA LEU A 55 1.37 14.31 -1.76
C LEU A 55 1.76 13.71 -0.41
N TYR A 56 2.89 13.02 -0.33
CA TYR A 56 3.36 12.45 0.94
C TYR A 56 3.69 13.57 1.95
N ASP A 57 4.39 14.62 1.52
CA ASP A 57 4.67 15.79 2.36
C ASP A 57 3.37 16.43 2.87
N MET A 58 2.37 16.59 1.99
CA MET A 58 1.06 17.12 2.36
C MET A 58 0.31 16.22 3.35
N LEU A 59 0.40 14.89 3.20
CA LEU A 59 -0.19 13.95 4.15
C LEU A 59 0.42 14.15 5.55
N VAL A 60 1.74 14.20 5.64
CA VAL A 60 2.45 14.41 6.90
C VAL A 60 2.11 15.77 7.51
N GLU A 61 2.15 16.85 6.72
CA GLU A 61 1.83 18.22 7.19
C GLU A 61 0.38 18.36 7.71
N ALA A 62 -0.55 17.60 7.12
CA ALA A 62 -1.96 17.67 7.50
C ALA A 62 -2.29 16.97 8.82
N ILE A 63 -1.42 16.10 9.35
CA ILE A 63 -1.70 15.42 10.62
C ILE A 63 -1.51 16.37 11.79
N PRO A 64 -2.53 16.58 12.63
CA PRO A 64 -2.39 17.44 13.81
C PRO A 64 -1.45 16.82 14.85
N ASP A 65 -0.61 17.65 15.47
CA ASP A 65 0.24 17.24 16.57
C ASP A 65 -0.06 18.10 17.84
N PRO A 66 -0.50 17.50 18.96
CA PRO A 66 -0.81 16.07 19.15
C PRO A 66 -2.07 15.62 18.39
N ILE A 67 -2.14 14.34 18.02
CA ILE A 67 -3.31 13.77 17.33
C ILE A 67 -4.49 13.67 18.32
N PRO A 68 -5.62 14.41 18.12
CA PRO A 68 -6.75 14.37 19.03
C PRO A 68 -7.70 13.19 18.73
N ASP A 69 -8.54 12.84 19.73
CA ASP A 69 -9.46 11.69 19.62
C ASP A 69 -10.51 11.90 18.53
N ASP A 70 -11.04 13.10 18.38
CA ASP A 70 -12.04 13.44 17.37
C ASP A 70 -11.48 13.35 15.93
N PHE A 71 -10.18 13.61 15.75
CA PHE A 71 -9.51 13.39 14.48
C PHE A 71 -9.44 11.90 14.12
N LEU A 72 -9.01 11.04 15.06
CA LEU A 72 -8.99 9.60 14.87
C LEU A 72 -10.41 9.05 14.60
N GLN A 73 -11.40 9.53 15.34
CA GLN A 73 -12.79 9.16 15.13
C GLN A 73 -13.30 9.59 13.75
N ARG A 74 -12.95 10.79 13.31
CA ARG A 74 -13.30 11.32 11.98
C ARG A 74 -12.73 10.46 10.85
N LEU A 75 -11.53 9.92 11.03
CA LEU A 75 -10.87 9.00 10.10
C LEU A 75 -11.38 7.56 10.24
N ALA A 76 -12.32 7.28 11.16
CA ALA A 76 -12.82 5.95 11.49
C ALA A 76 -11.73 4.98 11.95
N ILE A 77 -10.64 5.48 12.56
CA ILE A 77 -9.61 4.62 13.14
C ILE A 77 -10.18 3.85 14.34
N PRO A 78 -10.03 2.51 14.38
CA PRO A 78 -10.52 1.70 15.49
C PRO A 78 -9.98 2.17 16.84
N PRO A 79 -10.82 2.36 17.88
CA PRO A 79 -10.37 2.92 19.16
C PRO A 79 -9.30 2.09 19.88
N ASN A 80 -9.28 0.78 19.70
CA ASN A 80 -8.26 -0.13 20.25
C ASN A 80 -6.87 0.06 19.63
N LEU A 81 -6.74 0.77 18.50
CA LEU A 81 -5.47 1.12 17.86
C LEU A 81 -4.98 2.55 18.18
N TRP A 82 -5.77 3.41 18.81
CA TRP A 82 -5.39 4.82 19.01
C TRP A 82 -4.07 4.99 19.76
N ALA A 83 -3.79 4.11 20.72
CA ALA A 83 -2.52 4.15 21.46
C ALA A 83 -1.34 3.78 20.55
N ALA A 84 -1.49 2.73 19.74
CA ALA A 84 -0.46 2.30 18.79
C ALA A 84 -0.19 3.37 17.72
N VAL A 85 -1.26 3.97 17.16
CA VAL A 85 -1.17 5.06 16.15
C VAL A 85 -0.38 6.23 16.70
N ARG A 86 -0.75 6.74 17.88
CA ARG A 86 -0.05 7.89 18.49
C ARG A 86 1.39 7.56 18.88
N HIS A 87 1.63 6.37 19.41
CA HIS A 87 2.97 5.97 19.79
C HIS A 87 3.88 5.87 18.57
N SER A 88 3.44 5.16 17.55
CA SER A 88 4.23 4.99 16.33
C SER A 88 4.42 6.30 15.56
N TRP A 89 3.44 7.23 15.60
CA TRP A 89 3.61 8.58 15.02
C TRP A 89 4.70 9.41 15.73
N ASN A 90 4.81 9.28 17.05
CA ASN A 90 5.75 10.07 17.86
C ASN A 90 7.13 9.42 18.05
N ASP A 91 7.37 8.26 17.47
CA ASP A 91 8.64 7.53 17.58
C ASP A 91 9.16 7.18 16.19
N GLU A 92 10.13 7.95 15.69
CA GLU A 92 10.74 7.81 14.36
C GLU A 92 11.34 6.44 14.04
N ARG A 93 11.48 5.55 15.05
CA ARG A 93 11.89 4.16 14.84
C ARG A 93 10.81 3.31 14.18
N HIS A 94 9.57 3.74 14.29
CA HIS A 94 8.45 3.17 13.54
C HIS A 94 8.38 3.86 12.18
N TRP A 95 9.02 3.25 11.18
CA TRP A 95 9.20 3.84 9.86
C TRP A 95 8.16 3.35 8.86
N HIS A 96 7.60 4.24 8.08
CA HIS A 96 6.72 3.90 6.96
C HIS A 96 7.58 3.48 5.78
N LEU A 97 7.64 2.19 5.47
CA LEU A 97 8.54 1.64 4.45
C LEU A 97 8.12 2.06 3.05
N TYR A 98 6.85 1.95 2.72
CA TYR A 98 6.32 2.27 1.40
C TYR A 98 4.80 2.37 1.42
N GLY A 99 4.28 2.97 0.35
CA GLY A 99 2.86 2.99 0.03
C GLY A 99 2.65 3.25 -1.45
N ARG A 100 1.41 3.14 -1.96
CA ARG A 100 1.07 3.38 -3.36
C ARG A 100 -0.01 4.43 -3.49
N PHE A 101 0.33 5.52 -4.17
CA PHE A 101 -0.64 6.53 -4.62
C PHE A 101 -1.35 6.04 -5.88
N ASP A 102 -2.67 6.04 -5.87
CA ASP A 102 -3.48 5.80 -7.05
C ASP A 102 -3.94 7.16 -7.61
N LEU A 103 -3.48 7.49 -8.81
CA LEU A 103 -3.63 8.81 -9.43
C LEU A 103 -4.48 8.74 -10.71
N ALA A 104 -5.43 9.66 -10.86
CA ALA A 104 -6.09 9.92 -12.15
C ALA A 104 -5.23 10.87 -12.98
N LEU A 105 -4.92 10.49 -14.22
CA LEU A 105 -4.16 11.29 -15.17
C LEU A 105 -5.10 12.20 -15.97
N THR A 106 -5.46 13.35 -15.42
CA THR A 106 -6.37 14.30 -16.07
C THR A 106 -5.64 15.27 -17.01
N PRO A 107 -6.34 15.99 -17.90
CA PRO A 107 -5.72 17.03 -18.72
C PRO A 107 -5.07 18.16 -17.92
N GLU A 108 -5.54 18.40 -16.68
CA GLU A 108 -5.03 19.41 -15.76
C GLU A 108 -3.84 18.90 -14.92
N GLY A 109 -3.43 17.65 -15.09
CA GLY A 109 -2.39 16.98 -14.33
C GLY A 109 -2.91 15.81 -13.48
N PRO A 110 -2.03 15.14 -12.73
CA PRO A 110 -2.41 14.04 -11.85
C PRO A 110 -3.32 14.52 -10.72
N LYS A 111 -4.31 13.68 -10.36
CA LYS A 111 -5.24 13.91 -9.25
C LYS A 111 -5.24 12.70 -8.32
N LEU A 112 -5.09 12.96 -7.02
CA LEU A 112 -5.12 11.91 -6.01
C LEU A 112 -6.50 11.26 -5.92
N LEU A 113 -6.56 9.95 -6.12
CA LEU A 113 -7.75 9.14 -5.90
C LEU A 113 -7.75 8.52 -4.51
N GLU A 114 -6.62 7.92 -4.10
CA GLU A 114 -6.39 7.32 -2.79
C GLU A 114 -4.91 7.07 -2.56
N PHE A 115 -4.53 6.82 -1.31
CA PHE A 115 -3.22 6.34 -0.94
C PHE A 115 -3.36 5.03 -0.17
N ASN A 116 -2.77 3.97 -0.69
CA ASN A 116 -2.65 2.68 -0.05
C ASN A 116 -1.37 2.70 0.80
N ALA A 117 -1.50 3.03 2.07
CA ALA A 117 -0.37 3.33 2.94
C ALA A 117 0.02 2.18 3.86
N ASP A 118 -0.90 1.26 4.11
CA ASP A 118 -0.70 0.18 5.08
C ASP A 118 -0.21 -1.09 4.40
N THR A 119 -1.05 -1.69 3.58
CA THR A 119 -0.80 -2.97 2.93
C THR A 119 -0.85 -2.85 1.40
N ALA A 120 -0.09 -1.93 0.82
CA ALA A 120 -0.05 -1.76 -0.62
C ALA A 120 0.55 -2.99 -1.31
N THR A 121 -0.21 -3.61 -2.20
CA THR A 121 0.20 -4.76 -3.04
C THR A 121 0.65 -4.33 -4.43
N SER A 122 0.92 -5.27 -5.32
CA SER A 122 1.47 -5.09 -6.68
C SER A 122 2.98 -4.78 -6.69
N LEU A 123 3.70 -5.20 -5.65
CA LEU A 123 5.17 -5.11 -5.63
C LEU A 123 5.82 -6.00 -6.68
N PRO A 124 5.46 -7.29 -6.83
CA PRO A 124 6.05 -8.15 -7.84
C PRO A 124 5.82 -7.64 -9.27
N GLU A 125 4.61 -7.14 -9.58
CA GLU A 125 4.27 -6.58 -10.89
C GLU A 125 5.15 -5.37 -11.20
N THR A 126 5.29 -4.48 -10.24
CA THR A 126 6.01 -3.22 -10.43
C THR A 126 7.53 -3.42 -10.37
N ALA A 127 8.05 -4.08 -9.34
CA ALA A 127 9.48 -4.23 -9.12
C ALA A 127 10.14 -5.21 -10.11
N VAL A 128 9.41 -6.24 -10.56
CA VAL A 128 10.01 -7.36 -11.30
C VAL A 128 9.36 -7.60 -12.66
N VAL A 129 8.01 -7.77 -12.72
CA VAL A 129 7.34 -8.24 -13.93
C VAL A 129 7.38 -7.19 -15.05
N GLN A 130 7.26 -5.90 -14.75
CA GLN A 130 7.41 -4.84 -15.74
C GLN A 130 8.78 -4.88 -16.42
N TRP A 131 9.85 -4.99 -15.63
CA TRP A 131 11.22 -5.11 -16.15
C TRP A 131 11.38 -6.39 -16.98
N ALA A 132 10.93 -7.54 -16.46
CA ALA A 132 11.01 -8.82 -17.14
C ALA A 132 10.26 -8.80 -18.49
N SER A 133 9.10 -8.14 -18.56
CA SER A 133 8.32 -7.99 -19.77
C SER A 133 9.04 -7.14 -20.83
N LEU A 134 9.71 -6.06 -20.43
CA LEU A 134 10.55 -5.24 -21.31
C LEU A 134 11.76 -6.02 -21.82
N VAL A 135 12.44 -6.77 -20.94
CA VAL A 135 13.57 -7.63 -21.33
C VAL A 135 13.13 -8.70 -22.34
N ALA A 136 12.03 -9.41 -22.07
CA ALA A 136 11.49 -10.42 -22.96
C ALA A 136 11.09 -9.86 -24.33
N ALA A 137 10.63 -8.62 -24.37
CA ALA A 137 10.27 -7.91 -25.60
C ALA A 137 11.48 -7.28 -26.32
N GLY A 138 12.71 -7.45 -25.81
CA GLY A 138 13.91 -6.83 -26.39
C GLY A 138 13.96 -5.31 -26.22
N GLN A 139 13.24 -4.75 -25.24
CA GLN A 139 13.14 -3.32 -24.93
C GLN A 139 13.91 -2.96 -23.63
N SER A 140 14.86 -3.79 -23.24
CA SER A 140 15.65 -3.56 -22.03
C SER A 140 16.61 -2.38 -22.18
N GLY A 141 16.73 -1.59 -21.10
CA GLY A 141 17.64 -0.46 -20.96
C GLY A 141 17.22 0.32 -19.72
N ASP A 142 18.18 0.85 -18.97
CA ASP A 142 17.94 1.59 -17.72
C ASP A 142 17.08 2.85 -17.94
N ASP A 143 17.06 3.36 -19.17
CA ASP A 143 16.27 4.51 -19.60
C ASP A 143 14.86 4.16 -20.12
N ARG A 144 14.43 2.89 -19.99
CA ARG A 144 13.18 2.40 -20.55
C ARG A 144 12.05 2.27 -19.55
N GLN A 145 12.30 2.47 -18.29
CA GLN A 145 11.25 2.44 -17.24
C GLN A 145 11.55 3.48 -16.16
N ALA A 146 10.49 4.13 -15.67
CA ALA A 146 10.53 4.98 -14.47
C ALA A 146 10.23 4.10 -13.25
N ASN A 147 11.12 3.21 -12.90
CA ASN A 147 10.91 2.18 -11.88
C ASN A 147 12.23 1.83 -11.18
N GLY A 148 12.41 2.36 -9.98
CA GLY A 148 13.48 2.03 -9.05
C GLY A 148 12.93 1.47 -7.75
N LEU A 149 11.72 0.86 -7.78
CA LEU A 149 11.03 0.46 -6.55
C LEU A 149 11.83 -0.52 -5.71
N PHE A 150 12.48 -1.50 -6.32
CA PHE A 150 13.25 -2.51 -5.58
C PHE A 150 14.43 -1.87 -4.84
N GLU A 151 15.18 -1.01 -5.51
CA GLU A 151 16.33 -0.28 -4.95
C GLU A 151 15.88 0.70 -3.85
N CYS A 152 14.75 1.37 -4.04
CA CYS A 152 14.15 2.21 -3.00
C CYS A 152 13.76 1.38 -1.77
N LEU A 153 13.13 0.21 -1.94
CA LEU A 153 12.80 -0.68 -0.83
C LEU A 153 14.06 -1.12 -0.07
N GLU A 154 15.15 -1.48 -0.77
CA GLU A 154 16.43 -1.79 -0.13
C GLU A 154 16.92 -0.63 0.74
N ASP A 155 16.84 0.61 0.24
CA ASP A 155 17.27 1.79 0.97
C ASP A 155 16.37 2.03 2.20
N GLN A 156 15.06 1.82 2.08
CA GLN A 156 14.14 1.93 3.21
C GLN A 156 14.40 0.88 4.29
N PHE A 157 14.68 -0.37 3.92
CA PHE A 157 15.07 -1.39 4.89
C PHE A 157 16.42 -1.08 5.57
N ARG A 158 17.40 -0.52 4.84
CA ARG A 158 18.67 -0.04 5.44
C ARG A 158 18.41 1.08 6.43
N HIS A 159 17.56 2.03 6.08
CA HIS A 159 17.20 3.16 6.95
C HIS A 159 16.46 2.67 8.19
N TRP A 160 15.43 1.83 8.05
CA TRP A 160 14.68 1.26 9.16
C TRP A 160 15.56 0.48 10.14
N ARG A 161 16.50 -0.29 9.61
CA ARG A 161 17.52 -0.98 10.41
C ARG A 161 18.44 0.00 11.13
N ALA A 162 18.85 1.09 10.50
CA ALA A 162 19.70 2.10 11.11
C ALA A 162 19.02 2.84 12.27
N LEU A 163 17.73 3.14 12.15
CA LEU A 163 16.91 3.72 13.23
C LEU A 163 16.77 2.76 14.43
N ASN A 164 16.92 1.45 14.21
CA ASN A 164 16.77 0.40 15.20
C ASN A 164 18.06 -0.44 15.36
N ASN A 165 19.21 0.21 15.40
CA ASN A 165 20.52 -0.43 15.41
C ASN A 165 20.85 -1.18 16.71
N ASP A 166 20.04 -1.03 17.75
CA ASP A 166 20.08 -1.76 19.02
C ASP A 166 19.37 -3.13 18.95
N ARG A 167 18.76 -3.46 17.80
CA ARG A 167 18.01 -4.70 17.52
C ARG A 167 18.80 -5.66 16.66
N GLN A 168 18.49 -6.95 16.79
CA GLN A 168 18.99 -7.95 15.86
C GLN A 168 18.27 -7.82 14.52
N ALA A 169 18.99 -7.99 13.42
CA ALA A 169 18.42 -7.90 12.07
C ALA A 169 17.65 -9.19 11.70
N THR A 170 16.62 -9.52 12.49
CA THR A 170 15.72 -10.67 12.29
C THR A 170 14.34 -10.14 11.90
N LEU A 171 13.85 -10.48 10.71
CA LEU A 171 12.61 -9.98 10.15
C LEU A 171 11.63 -11.11 9.87
N LEU A 172 10.45 -11.02 10.45
CA LEU A 172 9.29 -11.84 10.12
C LEU A 172 8.38 -11.06 9.17
N LEU A 173 7.97 -11.67 8.05
CA LEU A 173 6.94 -11.14 7.17
C LEU A 173 5.73 -12.07 7.25
N ALA A 174 4.59 -11.51 7.60
CA ALA A 174 3.35 -12.26 7.77
C ALA A 174 2.29 -11.79 6.75
N TYR A 175 1.50 -12.74 6.24
CA TYR A 175 0.46 -12.47 5.25
C TYR A 175 -0.80 -13.28 5.56
N LEU A 176 -1.92 -12.97 4.89
CA LEU A 176 -3.17 -13.70 5.05
C LEU A 176 -3.04 -15.13 4.49
N PRO A 177 -3.47 -16.18 5.23
CA PRO A 177 -3.35 -17.55 4.78
C PRO A 177 -4.09 -17.78 3.45
N ASP A 178 -3.61 -18.75 2.67
CA ASP A 178 -4.16 -19.13 1.35
C ASP A 178 -4.18 -18.00 0.30
N ASN A 179 -3.33 -16.97 0.46
CA ASN A 179 -3.20 -15.85 -0.46
C ASN A 179 -1.79 -15.84 -1.11
N ALA A 180 -1.68 -16.44 -2.30
CA ALA A 180 -0.42 -16.54 -3.04
C ALA A 180 0.09 -15.16 -3.54
N GLU A 181 -0.81 -14.19 -3.76
CA GLU A 181 -0.45 -12.83 -4.14
C GLU A 181 0.23 -12.11 -2.98
N ASP A 182 -0.32 -12.21 -1.76
CA ASP A 182 0.29 -11.63 -0.57
C ASP A 182 1.63 -12.29 -0.23
N GLU A 183 1.73 -13.62 -0.37
CA GLU A 183 3.01 -14.33 -0.21
C GLU A 183 4.07 -13.79 -1.18
N ALA A 184 3.71 -13.55 -2.45
CA ALA A 184 4.62 -13.00 -3.45
C ALA A 184 5.03 -11.56 -3.13
N ASN A 185 4.11 -10.72 -2.62
CA ASN A 185 4.46 -9.37 -2.13
C ASN A 185 5.47 -9.45 -0.98
N CYS A 186 5.24 -10.34 0.01
CA CYS A 186 6.19 -10.60 1.09
C CYS A 186 7.54 -11.12 0.58
N ALA A 187 7.57 -11.93 -0.48
CA ALA A 187 8.82 -12.44 -1.05
C ALA A 187 9.69 -11.32 -1.65
N VAL A 188 9.10 -10.34 -2.34
CA VAL A 188 9.83 -9.16 -2.85
C VAL A 188 10.40 -8.34 -1.70
N LEU A 189 9.61 -8.08 -0.66
CA LEU A 189 10.06 -7.34 0.53
C LEU A 189 11.18 -8.10 1.27
N ALA A 190 11.06 -9.42 1.40
CA ALA A 190 12.06 -10.25 2.04
C ALA A 190 13.40 -10.20 1.30
N GLU A 191 13.39 -10.19 -0.03
CA GLU A 191 14.63 -10.11 -0.83
C GLU A 191 15.27 -8.73 -0.70
N ALA A 192 14.50 -7.64 -0.76
CA ALA A 192 15.00 -6.29 -0.50
C ALA A 192 15.58 -6.16 0.92
N ALA A 193 14.91 -6.74 1.93
CA ALA A 193 15.39 -6.75 3.30
C ALA A 193 16.71 -7.53 3.46
N ARG A 194 16.85 -8.70 2.82
CA ARG A 194 18.10 -9.49 2.83
C ARG A 194 19.26 -8.69 2.24
N THR A 195 19.03 -8.04 1.09
CA THR A 195 20.03 -7.17 0.46
C THR A 195 20.39 -5.99 1.36
N ALA A 196 19.43 -5.47 2.13
CA ALA A 196 19.65 -4.44 3.14
C ALA A 196 20.34 -4.93 4.42
N GLY A 197 20.58 -6.25 4.55
CA GLY A 197 21.34 -6.87 5.65
C GLY A 197 20.48 -7.44 6.78
N PHE A 198 19.21 -7.74 6.54
CA PHE A 198 18.40 -8.62 7.39
C PHE A 198 18.74 -10.08 7.05
N ALA A 199 19.73 -10.64 7.75
CA ALA A 199 20.25 -11.99 7.45
C ALA A 199 19.22 -13.09 7.75
N ASP A 200 18.44 -12.90 8.82
CA ASP A 200 17.42 -13.85 9.27
C ASP A 200 16.03 -13.29 8.90
N THR A 201 15.57 -13.62 7.70
CA THR A 201 14.27 -13.19 7.17
C THR A 201 13.41 -14.41 6.89
N PHE A 202 12.22 -14.45 7.49
CA PHE A 202 11.26 -15.53 7.37
C PHE A 202 9.88 -15.04 6.94
N ILE A 203 9.17 -15.84 6.16
CA ILE A 203 7.82 -15.52 5.66
C ILE A 203 6.89 -16.64 6.13
N CYS A 204 5.73 -16.29 6.69
CA CYS A 204 4.68 -17.25 7.04
C CYS A 204 3.29 -16.63 7.04
N PRO A 205 2.20 -17.42 6.98
CA PRO A 205 0.86 -16.95 7.27
C PRO A 205 0.77 -16.32 8.68
N ILE A 206 -0.10 -15.32 8.85
CA ILE A 206 -0.28 -14.65 10.15
C ILE A 206 -0.73 -15.63 11.25
N ASP A 207 -1.46 -16.69 10.89
CA ASP A 207 -1.94 -17.73 11.81
C ASP A 207 -0.79 -18.54 12.44
N ASP A 208 0.38 -18.57 11.80
CA ASP A 208 1.58 -19.26 12.28
C ASP A 208 2.44 -18.35 13.17
N VAL A 209 2.12 -17.07 13.28
CA VAL A 209 2.80 -16.14 14.19
C VAL A 209 2.35 -16.40 15.63
N LYS A 210 3.30 -16.56 16.54
CA LYS A 210 3.05 -16.66 17.97
C LYS A 210 3.51 -15.40 18.70
N VAL A 211 2.69 -14.96 19.63
CA VAL A 211 2.97 -13.78 20.45
C VAL A 211 3.20 -14.23 21.89
N GLY A 212 4.40 -13.96 22.39
CA GLY A 212 4.73 -14.17 23.79
C GLY A 212 4.57 -12.84 24.56
N MET A 213 3.89 -12.87 25.72
CA MET A 213 3.60 -11.66 26.51
C MET A 213 4.32 -11.59 27.85
N ALA A 214 5.14 -12.59 28.20
CA ALA A 214 5.77 -12.65 29.52
C ALA A 214 7.24 -13.12 29.48
N GLY A 215 8.06 -12.55 30.35
CA GLY A 215 9.43 -12.98 30.58
C GLY A 215 10.32 -12.95 29.34
N GLU A 216 11.15 -13.98 29.16
CA GLU A 216 12.06 -14.13 28.02
C GLU A 216 11.32 -14.43 26.72
N ASP A 217 10.09 -14.98 26.82
CA ASP A 217 9.27 -15.31 25.65
C ASP A 217 8.59 -14.08 25.05
N ARG A 218 8.70 -12.91 25.68
CA ARG A 218 8.02 -11.69 25.21
C ARG A 218 8.56 -11.26 23.84
N GLY A 219 7.65 -11.15 22.86
CA GLY A 219 7.96 -10.80 21.45
C GLY A 219 7.16 -11.61 20.46
N VAL A 220 7.53 -11.53 19.17
CA VAL A 220 6.92 -12.29 18.08
C VAL A 220 7.82 -13.45 17.69
N TRP A 221 7.22 -14.60 17.36
CA TRP A 221 7.88 -15.85 17.10
C TRP A 221 7.26 -16.55 15.90
N ALA A 222 8.07 -17.29 15.15
CA ALA A 222 7.59 -18.24 14.16
C ALA A 222 8.39 -19.54 14.22
N GLU A 223 7.76 -20.66 13.79
CA GLU A 223 8.41 -21.94 13.66
C GLU A 223 9.14 -22.01 12.33
N THR A 224 10.45 -21.72 12.31
CA THR A 224 11.25 -21.65 11.08
C THR A 224 11.65 -23.01 10.54
N VAL A 225 11.73 -24.01 11.43
CA VAL A 225 11.94 -25.42 11.11
C VAL A 225 11.07 -26.23 12.09
N PRO A 226 10.46 -27.35 11.71
CA PRO A 226 9.63 -28.15 12.60
C PRO A 226 10.25 -28.38 13.98
N GLY A 227 9.58 -27.90 15.04
CA GLY A 227 10.04 -27.95 16.43
C GLY A 227 11.04 -26.86 16.83
N GLN A 228 11.42 -25.94 15.94
CA GLN A 228 12.36 -24.86 16.22
C GLN A 228 11.70 -23.50 16.06
N TRP A 229 11.47 -22.83 17.18
CA TRP A 229 10.91 -21.49 17.27
C TRP A 229 12.02 -20.44 17.30
N GLN A 230 11.87 -19.41 16.49
CA GLN A 230 12.76 -18.26 16.43
C GLN A 230 12.00 -17.00 16.82
N LYS A 231 12.64 -16.14 17.62
CA LYS A 231 12.18 -14.79 17.94
C LYS A 231 12.62 -13.82 16.87
N PHE A 232 11.74 -12.85 16.55
CA PHE A 232 12.02 -11.80 15.58
C PHE A 232 11.89 -10.42 16.25
N ASP A 233 12.87 -9.55 15.98
CA ASP A 233 12.88 -8.18 16.49
C ASP A 233 12.09 -7.23 15.59
N PHE A 234 11.93 -7.59 14.31
CA PHE A 234 11.16 -6.84 13.31
C PHE A 234 10.02 -7.70 12.77
N LEU A 235 8.87 -7.07 12.59
CA LEU A 235 7.68 -7.66 11.96
C LEU A 235 7.21 -6.75 10.83
N PHE A 236 7.00 -7.31 9.66
CA PHE A 236 6.16 -6.72 8.60
C PHE A 236 4.91 -7.58 8.47
N GLU A 237 3.73 -6.99 8.64
CA GLU A 237 2.48 -7.70 8.40
C GLU A 237 1.74 -7.12 7.20
N LEU A 238 1.40 -7.97 6.25
CA LEU A 238 0.55 -7.67 5.10
C LEU A 238 -0.92 -7.99 5.44
N VAL A 239 -1.32 -7.65 6.65
CA VAL A 239 -2.69 -7.79 7.14
C VAL A 239 -3.14 -6.43 7.65
N PRO A 240 -4.21 -5.85 7.10
CA PRO A 240 -4.59 -4.49 7.43
C PRO A 240 -4.88 -4.30 8.91
N TRP A 241 -4.28 -3.26 9.51
CA TRP A 241 -4.45 -2.95 10.93
C TRP A 241 -5.91 -2.82 11.35
N GLU A 242 -6.78 -2.22 10.50
CA GLU A 242 -8.20 -2.08 10.85
C GLU A 242 -8.93 -3.42 10.84
N ILE A 243 -8.54 -4.36 9.98
CA ILE A 243 -9.09 -5.72 9.95
C ILE A 243 -8.62 -6.49 11.20
N LEU A 244 -7.33 -6.45 11.53
CA LEU A 244 -6.82 -7.04 12.77
C LEU A 244 -7.55 -6.49 14.00
N ALA A 245 -7.80 -5.18 14.03
CA ALA A 245 -8.48 -4.55 15.16
C ALA A 245 -9.95 -4.98 15.32
N GLU A 246 -10.61 -5.31 14.23
CA GLU A 246 -12.03 -5.72 14.21
C GLU A 246 -12.20 -7.22 14.39
N GLU A 247 -11.41 -8.03 13.69
CA GLU A 247 -11.56 -9.48 13.64
C GLU A 247 -10.72 -10.21 14.69
N GLU A 248 -9.51 -9.68 15.02
CA GLU A 248 -8.56 -10.27 15.95
C GLU A 248 -8.15 -9.29 17.08
N PRO A 249 -9.12 -8.83 17.90
CA PRO A 249 -8.86 -7.79 18.90
C PRO A 249 -7.85 -8.19 19.99
N GLU A 250 -7.73 -9.49 20.30
CA GLU A 250 -6.76 -9.98 21.28
C GLU A 250 -5.32 -9.89 20.70
N LEU A 251 -5.11 -10.33 19.45
CA LEU A 251 -3.83 -10.21 18.76
C LEU A 251 -3.44 -8.74 18.56
N THR A 252 -4.41 -7.88 18.21
CA THR A 252 -4.21 -6.43 18.11
C THR A 252 -3.76 -5.81 19.43
N ALA A 253 -4.35 -6.24 20.55
CA ALA A 253 -3.95 -5.77 21.88
C ALA A 253 -2.52 -6.22 22.22
N ASP A 254 -2.15 -7.45 21.89
CA ASP A 254 -0.80 -7.98 22.08
C ASP A 254 0.22 -7.25 21.23
N PHE A 255 -0.03 -7.05 19.93
CA PHE A 255 0.84 -6.25 19.07
C PHE A 255 0.99 -4.81 19.57
N THR A 256 -0.11 -4.18 19.98
CA THR A 256 -0.07 -2.84 20.59
C THR A 256 0.84 -2.81 21.84
N GLN A 257 0.72 -3.79 22.74
CA GLN A 257 1.57 -3.85 23.93
C GLN A 257 3.05 -4.08 23.59
N LEU A 258 3.36 -4.98 22.64
CA LEU A 258 4.72 -5.23 22.21
C LEU A 258 5.36 -4.00 21.55
N LEU A 259 4.57 -3.27 20.73
CA LEU A 259 4.97 -2.02 20.10
C LEU A 259 5.26 -0.94 21.15
N LEU A 260 4.33 -0.72 22.08
CA LEU A 260 4.49 0.28 23.15
C LEU A 260 5.67 -0.01 24.09
N SER A 261 5.97 -1.28 24.37
CA SER A 261 7.11 -1.69 25.20
C SER A 261 8.40 -1.87 24.40
N ARG A 262 8.35 -1.70 23.06
CA ARG A 262 9.48 -1.86 22.15
C ARG A 262 10.07 -3.27 22.13
N ASP A 263 9.24 -4.29 22.32
CA ASP A 263 9.67 -5.68 22.22
C ASP A 263 9.68 -6.18 20.78
N VAL A 264 9.00 -5.46 19.89
CA VAL A 264 9.00 -5.64 18.43
C VAL A 264 8.89 -4.29 17.72
N VAL A 265 9.51 -4.16 16.55
CA VAL A 265 9.34 -3.03 15.65
C VAL A 265 8.51 -3.48 14.47
N ILE A 266 7.36 -2.82 14.25
CA ILE A 266 6.38 -3.24 13.24
C ILE A 266 6.35 -2.23 12.08
N ALA A 267 6.35 -2.72 10.85
CA ALA A 267 6.12 -1.96 9.62
C ALA A 267 5.06 -2.67 8.72
N ASN A 268 4.23 -1.95 7.97
CA ASN A 268 4.09 -0.50 8.11
C ASN A 268 3.51 -0.17 9.48
N PRO A 269 3.92 0.93 10.11
CA PRO A 269 3.54 1.21 11.49
C PRO A 269 2.05 1.55 11.60
N ALA A 270 1.46 1.36 12.78
CA ALA A 270 0.03 1.62 13.00
C ALA A 270 -0.43 3.04 12.60
N TYR A 271 0.46 4.03 12.55
CA TYR A 271 0.11 5.36 12.05
C TYR A 271 -0.14 5.39 10.53
N SER A 272 0.26 4.37 9.77
CA SER A 272 -0.10 4.26 8.34
C SER A 272 -1.61 4.32 8.11
N LEU A 273 -2.41 3.88 9.10
CA LEU A 273 -3.87 4.01 9.09
C LEU A 273 -4.37 5.44 8.94
N LEU A 274 -3.62 6.45 9.41
CA LEU A 274 -3.98 7.86 9.22
C LEU A 274 -4.04 8.19 7.72
N PHE A 275 -3.08 7.65 6.97
CA PHE A 275 -2.93 7.85 5.53
C PHE A 275 -3.82 6.90 4.71
N GLN A 276 -4.03 5.67 5.22
CA GLN A 276 -4.86 4.63 4.59
C GLN A 276 -6.34 5.04 4.56
N SER A 277 -6.82 5.70 5.63
CA SER A 277 -8.21 6.15 5.68
C SER A 277 -8.50 7.19 4.61
N LYS A 278 -9.43 6.88 3.70
CA LYS A 278 -9.90 7.85 2.70
C LYS A 278 -10.53 9.10 3.34
N GLY A 279 -10.90 9.04 4.63
CA GLY A 279 -11.33 10.19 5.41
C GLY A 279 -10.30 11.32 5.45
N LEU A 280 -9.00 10.98 5.34
CA LEU A 280 -7.94 11.98 5.27
C LEU A 280 -8.02 12.84 4.01
N LEU A 281 -8.56 12.34 2.90
CA LEU A 281 -8.74 13.14 1.67
C LEU A 281 -9.67 14.33 1.90
N ALA A 282 -10.72 14.17 2.72
CA ALA A 282 -11.60 15.28 3.09
C ALA A 282 -10.85 16.32 3.95
N HIS A 283 -9.98 15.86 4.85
CA HIS A 283 -9.15 16.76 5.67
C HIS A 283 -8.09 17.47 4.82
N LEU A 284 -7.43 16.78 3.89
CA LEU A 284 -6.49 17.40 2.95
C LEU A 284 -7.15 18.52 2.14
N TRP A 285 -8.39 18.30 1.67
CA TRP A 285 -9.12 19.34 0.94
C TRP A 285 -9.45 20.57 1.82
N GLU A 286 -9.68 20.38 3.12
CA GLU A 286 -9.88 21.46 4.07
C GLU A 286 -8.58 22.24 4.35
N VAL A 287 -7.44 21.54 4.48
CA VAL A 287 -6.13 22.14 4.78
C VAL A 287 -5.51 22.79 3.54
N PHE A 288 -5.62 22.15 2.38
CA PHE A 288 -5.05 22.59 1.10
C PHE A 288 -6.14 22.77 0.04
N PRO A 289 -7.09 23.72 0.22
CA PRO A 289 -8.21 23.87 -0.69
C PRO A 289 -7.73 24.24 -2.10
N HIS A 290 -8.31 23.59 -3.10
CA HIS A 290 -7.98 23.79 -4.52
C HIS A 290 -6.54 23.44 -4.92
N HIS A 291 -5.81 22.65 -4.12
CA HIS A 291 -4.48 22.20 -4.52
C HIS A 291 -4.56 21.41 -5.82
N PRO A 292 -3.61 21.61 -6.79
CA PRO A 292 -3.68 21.00 -8.13
C PRO A 292 -3.73 19.48 -8.14
N LEU A 293 -3.13 18.83 -7.16
CA LEU A 293 -3.10 17.36 -7.03
C LEU A 293 -4.36 16.79 -6.35
N LEU A 294 -5.21 17.60 -5.75
CA LEU A 294 -6.38 17.12 -5.02
C LEU A 294 -7.66 17.24 -5.85
N LEU A 295 -8.62 16.37 -5.53
CA LEU A 295 -10.02 16.49 -5.88
C LEU A 295 -10.79 17.01 -4.67
N GLU A 296 -11.86 17.78 -4.90
CA GLU A 296 -12.78 18.14 -3.82
C GLU A 296 -13.24 16.88 -3.09
N ALA A 297 -13.13 16.87 -1.77
CA ALA A 297 -13.48 15.72 -0.96
C ALA A 297 -14.17 16.14 0.34
N SER A 298 -15.15 15.34 0.79
CA SER A 298 -15.95 15.62 1.98
C SER A 298 -16.49 14.34 2.59
N LEU A 299 -16.74 14.36 3.90
CA LEU A 299 -17.48 13.29 4.59
C LEU A 299 -19.01 13.46 4.48
N THR A 300 -19.47 14.49 3.81
CA THR A 300 -20.88 14.72 3.46
C THR A 300 -21.03 14.83 1.95
N ALA A 301 -22.20 14.49 1.44
CA ALA A 301 -22.47 14.47 0.00
C ALA A 301 -22.11 15.80 -0.67
N LEU A 302 -21.38 15.70 -1.77
CA LEU A 302 -20.99 16.83 -2.62
C LEU A 302 -22.09 17.14 -3.63
N PRO A 303 -22.22 18.40 -4.05
CA PRO A 303 -23.02 18.76 -5.22
C PRO A 303 -22.34 18.27 -6.51
N GLY A 304 -23.12 18.00 -7.56
CA GLY A 304 -22.59 17.67 -8.87
C GLY A 304 -22.09 16.25 -9.02
N HIS A 305 -21.17 16.02 -9.96
CA HIS A 305 -20.65 14.69 -10.29
C HIS A 305 -19.54 14.28 -9.32
N HIS A 306 -19.73 13.19 -8.60
CA HIS A 306 -18.78 12.72 -7.62
C HIS A 306 -18.84 11.19 -7.47
N VAL A 307 -17.90 10.61 -6.75
CA VAL A 307 -17.93 9.23 -6.29
C VAL A 307 -18.15 9.17 -4.79
N ARG A 308 -18.84 8.13 -4.33
CA ARG A 308 -18.96 7.76 -2.92
C ARG A 308 -18.12 6.52 -2.68
N LYS A 309 -17.29 6.52 -1.62
CA LYS A 309 -16.35 5.44 -1.29
C LYS A 309 -16.40 5.12 0.21
N PRO A 310 -16.35 3.84 0.65
CA PRO A 310 -16.07 3.50 2.05
C PRO A 310 -14.68 3.99 2.47
N LEU A 311 -14.49 4.36 3.74
CA LEU A 311 -13.21 4.91 4.20
C LEU A 311 -12.05 3.91 4.10
N PHE A 312 -12.30 2.63 4.38
CA PHE A 312 -11.32 1.53 4.26
C PHE A 312 -11.69 0.52 3.17
N GLY A 313 -12.51 0.92 2.18
CA GLY A 313 -12.85 0.03 1.06
C GLY A 313 -11.63 -0.30 0.19
N ARG A 314 -11.62 -1.51 -0.38
CA ARG A 314 -10.56 -2.07 -1.21
C ARG A 314 -11.11 -2.55 -2.55
N GLU A 315 -10.26 -2.71 -3.56
CA GLU A 315 -10.59 -3.26 -4.89
C GLU A 315 -11.78 -2.58 -5.57
N GLY A 316 -12.03 -1.31 -5.25
CA GLY A 316 -13.18 -0.57 -5.78
C GLY A 316 -14.54 -1.02 -5.23
N GLN A 317 -14.58 -1.92 -4.26
CA GLN A 317 -15.83 -2.41 -3.67
C GLN A 317 -16.59 -1.28 -2.99
N ASN A 318 -17.91 -1.26 -3.20
CA ASN A 318 -18.85 -0.22 -2.72
C ASN A 318 -18.50 1.22 -3.17
N VAL A 319 -17.66 1.36 -4.21
CA VAL A 319 -17.48 2.64 -4.88
C VAL A 319 -18.65 2.87 -5.83
N ALA A 320 -19.35 3.99 -5.63
CA ALA A 320 -20.54 4.34 -6.38
C ALA A 320 -20.37 5.70 -7.10
N GLU A 321 -20.69 5.73 -8.39
CA GLU A 321 -20.83 6.98 -9.14
C GLU A 321 -22.15 7.69 -8.74
N ILE A 322 -22.08 8.97 -8.46
CA ILE A 322 -23.25 9.84 -8.24
C ILE A 322 -23.24 10.93 -9.31
N ARG A 323 -24.24 10.91 -10.16
CA ARG A 323 -24.36 11.86 -11.28
C ARG A 323 -24.87 13.25 -10.83
N PRO A 324 -24.70 14.28 -11.65
CA PRO A 324 -25.14 15.64 -11.30
C PRO A 324 -26.62 15.79 -10.95
N ASP A 325 -27.47 14.89 -11.45
CA ASP A 325 -28.91 14.86 -11.15
C ASP A 325 -29.23 14.08 -9.84
N GLY A 326 -28.20 13.60 -9.14
CA GLY A 326 -28.32 12.79 -7.93
C GLY A 326 -28.63 11.31 -8.16
N SER A 327 -28.74 10.87 -9.40
CA SER A 327 -28.94 9.45 -9.71
C SER A 327 -27.66 8.66 -9.49
N ALA A 328 -27.78 7.43 -8.98
CA ALA A 328 -26.67 6.50 -8.91
C ALA A 328 -26.27 6.03 -10.33
N GLY A 329 -24.97 6.01 -10.59
CA GLY A 329 -24.38 5.40 -11.77
C GLY A 329 -23.98 3.95 -11.52
N SER A 330 -22.75 3.60 -11.93
CA SER A 330 -22.15 2.30 -11.63
C SER A 330 -21.82 2.19 -10.14
N GLU A 331 -22.01 1.02 -9.56
CA GLU A 331 -21.55 0.66 -8.22
C GLU A 331 -20.96 -0.76 -8.27
N VAL A 332 -19.83 -0.95 -7.65
CA VAL A 332 -19.23 -2.28 -7.47
C VAL A 332 -19.75 -2.85 -6.15
N PRO A 333 -20.45 -3.99 -6.14
CA PRO A 333 -20.87 -4.64 -4.89
C PRO A 333 -19.68 -5.03 -4.02
N GLY A 334 -19.87 -5.08 -2.69
CA GLY A 334 -18.82 -5.49 -1.76
C GLY A 334 -19.26 -5.44 -0.31
N ASP A 335 -18.33 -5.74 0.58
CA ASP A 335 -18.59 -5.95 2.00
C ASP A 335 -18.45 -4.69 2.87
N PHE A 336 -17.98 -3.57 2.28
CA PHE A 336 -17.65 -2.34 3.00
C PHE A 336 -18.81 -1.33 3.10
N ALA A 337 -20.04 -1.69 2.70
CA ALA A 337 -21.19 -0.78 2.69
C ALA A 337 -21.56 -0.23 4.08
N HIS A 338 -21.17 -0.94 5.14
CA HIS A 338 -21.44 -0.56 6.54
C HIS A 338 -20.54 0.58 7.05
N GLN A 339 -19.42 0.84 6.37
CA GLN A 339 -18.42 1.85 6.80
C GLN A 339 -18.90 3.29 6.54
N PRO A 340 -18.37 4.28 7.29
CA PRO A 340 -18.50 5.69 6.94
C PRO A 340 -18.01 5.96 5.52
N GLN A 341 -18.58 6.97 4.87
CA GLN A 341 -18.36 7.23 3.46
C GLN A 341 -17.59 8.53 3.22
N LEU A 342 -16.68 8.50 2.25
CA LEU A 342 -16.10 9.68 1.60
C LEU A 342 -16.89 10.00 0.33
N TYR A 343 -17.07 11.28 0.05
CA TYR A 343 -17.53 11.81 -1.22
C TYR A 343 -16.39 12.58 -1.87
N GLN A 344 -16.01 12.19 -3.09
CA GLN A 344 -14.87 12.79 -3.81
C GLN A 344 -15.31 13.22 -5.21
N GLY A 345 -14.91 14.41 -5.63
CA GLY A 345 -15.19 14.93 -6.95
C GLY A 345 -14.81 13.96 -8.06
N TRP A 346 -15.58 13.95 -9.14
CA TRP A 346 -15.33 13.07 -10.29
C TRP A 346 -14.04 13.45 -11.01
N ALA A 347 -13.22 12.46 -11.34
CA ALA A 347 -12.09 12.58 -12.24
C ALA A 347 -12.30 11.72 -13.48
N GLU A 348 -12.14 12.32 -14.66
CA GLU A 348 -12.20 11.59 -15.92
C GLU A 348 -10.88 10.83 -16.11
N LEU A 349 -10.95 9.50 -16.12
CA LEU A 349 -9.79 8.66 -16.39
C LEU A 349 -9.49 8.63 -17.89
N PRO A 350 -8.22 8.72 -18.30
CA PRO A 350 -7.84 8.61 -19.71
C PRO A 350 -8.20 7.22 -20.24
N THR A 351 -8.56 7.19 -21.52
CA THR A 351 -8.92 5.95 -22.22
C THR A 351 -8.01 5.71 -23.40
N ASP A 352 -7.81 4.45 -23.74
CA ASP A 352 -7.18 4.04 -24.99
C ASP A 352 -8.17 3.96 -26.16
N GLY A 353 -7.69 3.52 -27.32
CA GLY A 353 -8.52 3.32 -28.51
C GLY A 353 -9.56 2.19 -28.40
N GLN A 354 -9.50 1.38 -27.35
CA GLN A 354 -10.43 0.29 -27.06
C GLN A 354 -11.42 0.64 -25.94
N GLY A 355 -11.30 1.84 -25.36
CA GLY A 355 -12.16 2.32 -24.27
C GLY A 355 -11.77 1.79 -22.90
N ARG A 356 -10.61 1.17 -22.74
CA ARG A 356 -10.07 0.80 -21.42
C ARG A 356 -9.64 2.07 -20.68
N ARG A 357 -9.97 2.15 -19.40
CA ARG A 357 -9.63 3.28 -18.51
C ARG A 357 -8.35 2.99 -17.75
N TYR A 358 -7.56 4.02 -17.53
CA TYR A 358 -6.25 3.91 -16.89
C TYR A 358 -6.14 4.86 -15.69
N GLN A 359 -5.62 4.34 -14.61
CA GLN A 359 -5.07 5.11 -13.48
C GLN A 359 -3.58 4.76 -13.32
N ALA A 360 -2.82 5.64 -12.70
CA ALA A 360 -1.42 5.36 -12.40
C ALA A 360 -1.28 4.99 -10.92
N GLY A 361 -0.73 3.80 -10.67
CA GLY A 361 -0.20 3.44 -9.36
C GLY A 361 1.24 3.94 -9.27
N VAL A 362 1.54 4.82 -8.31
CA VAL A 362 2.88 5.36 -8.08
C VAL A 362 3.31 4.98 -6.67
N PHE A 363 4.29 4.09 -6.58
CA PHE A 363 4.87 3.74 -5.29
C PHE A 363 5.72 4.89 -4.77
N TRP A 364 5.56 5.16 -3.50
CA TRP A 364 6.42 6.02 -2.70
C TRP A 364 7.16 5.11 -1.69
N ALA A 365 8.46 5.26 -1.61
CA ALA A 365 9.31 4.52 -0.70
C ALA A 365 10.45 5.46 -0.22
N GLY A 366 10.11 6.34 0.74
CA GLY A 366 11.00 7.28 1.43
C GLY A 366 11.41 8.53 0.68
#